data_68cd783e935cafa0319ff098395f74fe
#
_entry.id   68cd783e935cafa0319ff098395f74fe
#
_cell.length_a   1.000
_cell.length_b   1.000
_cell.length_c   1.000
_cell.angle_alpha   90.00
_cell.angle_beta   90.00
_cell.angle_gamma   90.00
#
_symmetry.space_group_name_H-M   'P 1'
#
loop_
_entity.id
_entity.type
_entity.pdbx_description
1 polymer ?
#
loop_
_entity_poly.entity_id
_entity_poly.type
_entity_poly.pdbx_seq_one_letter_code
_entity_poly.pdbx_strand_id
1 'polypeptide(L)'
;MGDTSAHQLTPQKLDSWKEIAAFFARDERTVRRWEKERALPVHRVPGGGRGGVYAYPNELKDWLKGRASDLDSPASEPAPPPLENPTSDAPQSVVAPSESWAPGAASSSPTANSPELARVVETRPAGDRTAKTSTPKNLAWLVPLLAVAGLIFVLSFSHRETRYKHALAAPHKPNAEAQELYLKGEYHWTKRTPEDLNKAVDYFTQAIVKDSNYAQAYVGLADCYNLLREFSVMPAEEAYPRALAAAQKAVELDDTSAGAHNSLAFATFYWNWDPVTAEREYKRALELDPNFVQGHHWYATFLLATQRYAEALEQIEQARKLDPSSTTIQADKGLILNSAGRKSEAFALLKQLETTDPSLATTHTYLAAIYLERKDYENFFAESRLSSQLRHDDIGLNVINAAEEGFNSGGVIAMRERMLPLQRDAFERGTGSAYDVAATYSILGNKPEALRYLQIALDKRETGLLYITRNPDFNNLHGDSKYQEITTQIDRKLSGKSQS
;
A
#
# COMPACT_ATOMS: atom_id res chain seq x y z
N MET A 1 -38.28 28.10 -35.61
CA MET A 1 -39.00 26.87 -35.26
C MET A 1 -37.93 25.79 -35.16
N GLY A 2 -37.49 25.60 -33.97
CA GLY A 2 -36.43 24.63 -33.62
C GLY A 2 -37.10 23.36 -33.14
N ASP A 3 -36.52 22.25 -33.51
CA ASP A 3 -36.90 20.93 -33.03
C ASP A 3 -35.81 20.46 -32.05
N THR A 4 -36.14 20.45 -30.80
CA THR A 4 -35.29 19.99 -29.72
C THR A 4 -35.63 18.52 -29.47
N SER A 5 -34.94 17.62 -30.17
CA SER A 5 -35.02 16.18 -29.90
C SER A 5 -34.36 15.87 -28.57
N ALA A 6 -35.15 15.67 -27.54
CA ALA A 6 -34.75 15.09 -26.29
C ALA A 6 -34.32 13.63 -26.50
N HIS A 7 -33.03 13.35 -26.44
CA HIS A 7 -32.53 11.98 -26.33
C HIS A 7 -33.04 11.40 -25.01
N GLN A 8 -34.08 10.58 -25.08
CA GLN A 8 -34.45 9.65 -24.01
C GLN A 8 -33.28 8.67 -23.80
N LEU A 9 -32.61 8.85 -22.70
CA LEU A 9 -31.64 7.84 -22.17
C LEU A 9 -32.44 6.56 -21.89
N THR A 10 -32.28 5.55 -22.75
CA THR A 10 -32.77 4.20 -22.44
C THR A 10 -32.08 3.74 -21.15
N PRO A 11 -32.84 3.26 -20.15
CA PRO A 11 -32.23 2.80 -18.89
C PRO A 11 -31.27 1.65 -19.21
N GLN A 12 -30.00 1.80 -18.80
CA GLN A 12 -28.98 0.78 -18.97
C GLN A 12 -29.46 -0.48 -18.24
N LYS A 13 -29.61 -1.60 -18.95
CA LYS A 13 -30.04 -2.87 -18.38
C LYS A 13 -28.84 -3.83 -18.27
N LEU A 14 -28.89 -4.74 -17.32
CA LEU A 14 -27.93 -5.83 -17.14
C LEU A 14 -28.50 -7.07 -17.85
N ASP A 15 -27.79 -7.60 -18.84
CA ASP A 15 -28.31 -8.59 -19.79
C ASP A 15 -27.89 -10.04 -19.50
N SER A 16 -27.27 -10.31 -18.35
CA SER A 16 -26.80 -11.65 -17.99
C SER A 16 -26.76 -11.86 -16.48
N TRP A 17 -26.79 -13.14 -16.07
CA TRP A 17 -26.54 -13.49 -14.68
C TRP A 17 -25.20 -12.97 -14.16
N LYS A 18 -24.19 -12.96 -15.01
CA LYS A 18 -22.85 -12.46 -14.66
C LYS A 18 -22.87 -10.95 -14.34
N GLU A 19 -23.58 -10.15 -15.12
CA GLU A 19 -23.72 -8.72 -14.86
C GLU A 19 -24.58 -8.42 -13.63
N ILE A 20 -25.66 -9.18 -13.44
CA ILE A 20 -26.52 -9.05 -12.25
C ILE A 20 -25.72 -9.46 -10.99
N ALA A 21 -24.91 -10.49 -11.06
CA ALA A 21 -24.02 -10.90 -9.98
C ALA A 21 -22.94 -9.86 -9.68
N ALA A 22 -22.34 -9.29 -10.71
CA ALA A 22 -21.36 -8.19 -10.58
C ALA A 22 -21.97 -6.95 -9.94
N PHE A 23 -23.25 -6.61 -10.24
CA PHE A 23 -23.93 -5.48 -9.61
C PHE A 23 -24.02 -5.62 -8.08
N PHE A 24 -24.18 -6.84 -7.57
CA PHE A 24 -24.23 -7.14 -6.14
C PHE A 24 -22.86 -7.51 -5.56
N ALA A 25 -21.80 -7.55 -6.35
CA ALA A 25 -20.50 -8.11 -5.96
C ALA A 25 -20.64 -9.53 -5.34
N ARG A 26 -21.45 -10.40 -5.99
CA ARG A 26 -21.71 -11.77 -5.55
C ARG A 26 -21.54 -12.74 -6.72
N ASP A 27 -21.40 -14.03 -6.40
CA ASP A 27 -21.38 -15.08 -7.42
C ASP A 27 -22.78 -15.34 -8.02
N GLU A 28 -22.81 -15.87 -9.26
CA GLU A 28 -24.07 -16.16 -9.96
C GLU A 28 -24.98 -17.12 -9.21
N ARG A 29 -24.41 -18.09 -8.46
CA ARG A 29 -25.17 -19.07 -7.71
C ARG A 29 -25.93 -18.41 -6.56
N THR A 30 -25.31 -17.48 -5.89
CA THR A 30 -25.93 -16.69 -4.82
C THR A 30 -27.07 -15.82 -5.36
N VAL A 31 -26.87 -15.12 -6.48
CA VAL A 31 -27.88 -14.25 -7.07
C VAL A 31 -29.06 -15.04 -7.64
N ARG A 32 -28.82 -16.20 -8.26
CA ARG A 32 -29.87 -17.16 -8.70
C ARG A 32 -30.65 -17.71 -7.53
N ARG A 33 -30.01 -17.92 -6.37
CA ARG A 33 -30.70 -18.30 -5.14
C ARG A 33 -31.62 -17.19 -4.65
N TRP A 34 -31.15 -15.93 -4.69
CA TRP A 34 -31.95 -14.76 -4.32
C TRP A 34 -33.18 -14.56 -5.23
N GLU A 35 -33.07 -14.82 -6.54
CA GLU A 35 -34.25 -14.86 -7.42
C GLU A 35 -35.31 -15.82 -6.92
N LYS A 36 -34.90 -17.04 -6.53
CA LYS A 36 -35.82 -18.09 -6.11
C LYS A 36 -36.39 -17.91 -4.71
N GLU A 37 -35.52 -17.54 -3.76
CA GLU A 37 -35.86 -17.50 -2.33
C GLU A 37 -36.28 -16.11 -1.84
N ARG A 38 -35.84 -15.08 -2.52
CA ARG A 38 -36.00 -13.70 -2.07
C ARG A 38 -36.65 -12.79 -3.10
N ALA A 39 -37.20 -13.33 -4.18
CA ALA A 39 -37.86 -12.61 -5.25
C ALA A 39 -37.04 -11.43 -5.79
N LEU A 40 -35.74 -11.67 -6.07
CA LEU A 40 -34.90 -10.70 -6.74
C LEU A 40 -35.52 -10.35 -8.10
N PRO A 41 -35.69 -9.06 -8.48
CA PRO A 41 -36.36 -8.67 -9.73
C PRO A 41 -35.47 -8.96 -10.92
N VAL A 42 -35.62 -10.16 -11.50
CA VAL A 42 -34.94 -10.63 -12.71
C VAL A 42 -35.99 -10.97 -13.76
N HIS A 43 -35.86 -10.40 -14.94
CA HIS A 43 -36.76 -10.58 -16.06
C HIS A 43 -36.23 -11.64 -17.03
N ARG A 44 -37.14 -12.32 -17.73
CA ARG A 44 -36.81 -13.32 -18.74
C ARG A 44 -37.04 -12.73 -20.14
N VAL A 45 -36.10 -13.01 -21.07
CA VAL A 45 -36.26 -12.57 -22.46
C VAL A 45 -37.33 -13.42 -23.14
N PRO A 46 -38.46 -12.87 -23.63
CA PRO A 46 -39.48 -13.63 -24.34
C PRO A 46 -38.94 -14.25 -25.62
N GLY A 47 -39.12 -15.55 -25.86
CA GLY A 47 -38.83 -16.21 -27.12
C GLY A 47 -37.40 -16.70 -27.35
N GLY A 48 -36.49 -16.56 -26.40
CA GLY A 48 -35.09 -17.02 -26.48
C GLY A 48 -34.95 -18.47 -25.97
N GLY A 49 -34.50 -19.41 -26.80
CA GLY A 49 -34.10 -20.75 -26.38
C GLY A 49 -32.93 -20.71 -25.39
N ARG A 50 -33.12 -21.34 -24.19
CA ARG A 50 -32.22 -21.31 -23.04
C ARG A 50 -31.98 -19.95 -22.39
N GLY A 51 -33.07 -19.32 -21.92
CA GLY A 51 -33.10 -18.53 -20.68
C GLY A 51 -32.19 -17.30 -20.59
N GLY A 52 -32.19 -16.41 -21.58
CA GLY A 52 -31.63 -15.07 -21.39
C GLY A 52 -32.37 -14.34 -20.28
N VAL A 53 -31.65 -13.72 -19.38
CA VAL A 53 -32.19 -12.93 -18.26
C VAL A 53 -31.66 -11.50 -18.35
N TYR A 54 -32.46 -10.57 -17.83
CA TYR A 54 -32.03 -9.19 -17.64
C TYR A 54 -32.61 -8.60 -16.37
N ALA A 55 -32.00 -7.54 -15.87
CA ALA A 55 -32.49 -6.77 -14.74
C ALA A 55 -32.18 -5.30 -14.92
N TYR A 56 -32.99 -4.43 -14.31
CA TYR A 56 -32.72 -2.98 -14.30
C TYR A 56 -32.04 -2.58 -12.99
N PRO A 57 -30.91 -1.83 -13.05
CA PRO A 57 -30.20 -1.37 -11.85
C PRO A 57 -31.06 -0.64 -10.82
N ASN A 58 -32.10 0.08 -11.29
CA ASN A 58 -33.02 0.77 -10.40
C ASN A 58 -33.88 -0.19 -9.58
N GLU A 59 -34.43 -1.24 -10.22
CA GLU A 59 -35.22 -2.27 -9.55
C GLU A 59 -34.39 -3.04 -8.53
N LEU A 60 -33.13 -3.34 -8.88
CA LEU A 60 -32.18 -4.02 -7.98
C LEU A 60 -31.84 -3.14 -6.78
N LYS A 61 -31.65 -1.84 -6.96
CA LYS A 61 -31.41 -0.88 -5.85
C LYS A 61 -32.61 -0.75 -4.94
N ASP A 62 -33.83 -0.72 -5.51
CA ASP A 62 -35.06 -0.60 -4.71
C ASP A 62 -35.36 -1.89 -3.96
N TRP A 63 -35.07 -3.05 -4.55
CA TRP A 63 -35.13 -4.35 -3.88
C TRP A 63 -34.14 -4.42 -2.69
N LEU A 64 -32.90 -3.91 -2.84
CA LEU A 64 -31.92 -3.77 -1.75
C LEU A 64 -32.43 -2.89 -0.62
N LYS A 65 -33.02 -1.71 -0.92
CA LYS A 65 -33.54 -0.79 0.08
C LYS A 65 -34.71 -1.39 0.88
N GLY A 66 -35.58 -2.14 0.23
CA GLY A 66 -36.73 -2.78 0.87
C GLY A 66 -36.38 -3.97 1.78
N ARG A 67 -35.15 -4.47 1.74
CA ARG A 67 -34.70 -5.66 2.48
C ARG A 67 -33.42 -5.49 3.29
N ALA A 68 -33.06 -4.27 3.58
CA ALA A 68 -31.89 -4.00 4.42
C ALA A 68 -31.97 -4.70 5.80
N SER A 69 -33.17 -5.07 6.26
CA SER A 69 -33.41 -5.82 7.51
C SER A 69 -33.37 -7.34 7.37
N ASP A 70 -33.49 -7.89 6.14
CA ASP A 70 -33.65 -9.34 5.92
C ASP A 70 -32.35 -10.02 5.43
N LEU A 71 -31.30 -9.26 5.18
CA LEU A 71 -30.02 -9.80 4.70
C LEU A 71 -29.19 -10.40 5.84
N ASP A 72 -29.56 -10.18 7.10
CA ASP A 72 -28.82 -10.58 8.30
C ASP A 72 -29.33 -11.86 8.97
N SER A 73 -30.30 -12.59 8.39
CA SER A 73 -30.68 -13.90 8.92
C SER A 73 -29.88 -15.02 8.28
N PRO A 74 -29.06 -15.77 9.05
CA PRO A 74 -28.34 -16.92 8.53
C PRO A 74 -29.33 -18.03 8.18
N ALA A 75 -29.42 -18.39 6.89
CA ALA A 75 -30.10 -19.58 6.48
C ALA A 75 -29.33 -20.80 7.05
N SER A 76 -29.99 -21.59 7.87
CA SER A 76 -29.49 -22.85 8.44
C SER A 76 -28.89 -23.75 7.36
N GLU A 77 -27.56 -23.93 7.43
CA GLU A 77 -26.91 -25.01 6.70
C GLU A 77 -27.35 -26.35 7.24
N PRO A 78 -27.62 -27.38 6.38
CA PRO A 78 -27.80 -28.72 6.85
C PRO A 78 -26.50 -29.25 7.46
N ALA A 79 -26.59 -29.80 8.67
CA ALA A 79 -25.47 -30.38 9.40
C ALA A 79 -24.71 -31.43 8.58
N PRO A 80 -23.37 -31.43 8.62
CA PRO A 80 -22.56 -32.47 8.01
C PRO A 80 -22.80 -33.80 8.74
N PRO A 81 -22.71 -34.95 8.02
CA PRO A 81 -22.89 -36.28 8.63
C PRO A 81 -21.78 -36.54 9.68
N PRO A 82 -22.05 -37.37 10.71
CA PRO A 82 -21.11 -37.62 11.78
C PRO A 82 -19.86 -38.33 11.25
N LEU A 83 -18.70 -37.82 11.61
CA LEU A 83 -17.41 -38.47 11.38
C LEU A 83 -17.27 -39.63 12.37
N GLU A 84 -17.10 -40.82 11.85
CA GLU A 84 -16.71 -42.00 12.61
C GLU A 84 -15.30 -41.82 13.20
N ASN A 85 -15.17 -42.08 14.49
CA ASN A 85 -13.90 -42.08 15.21
C ASN A 85 -13.04 -43.28 14.78
N PRO A 86 -11.78 -43.06 14.38
CA PRO A 86 -10.81 -44.15 14.41
C PRO A 86 -10.19 -44.22 15.81
N THR A 87 -10.17 -45.43 16.31
CA THR A 87 -9.61 -45.88 17.58
C THR A 87 -8.16 -45.51 17.80
N SER A 88 -7.90 -45.20 19.04
CA SER A 88 -6.64 -45.06 19.75
C SER A 88 -5.56 -46.07 19.36
N ASP A 89 -4.37 -45.58 19.05
CA ASP A 89 -3.11 -46.19 19.47
C ASP A 89 -2.03 -45.08 19.57
N ALA A 90 -1.67 -44.81 20.83
CA ALA A 90 -0.53 -43.93 21.15
C ALA A 90 0.73 -44.76 21.37
N PRO A 91 1.87 -44.28 21.02
CA PRO A 91 3.10 -44.63 21.73
C PRO A 91 3.64 -43.44 22.55
N GLN A 92 4.09 -43.85 23.70
CA GLN A 92 4.50 -43.11 24.87
C GLN A 92 5.70 -42.17 24.66
N SER A 93 5.63 -41.10 25.41
CA SER A 93 6.62 -40.13 25.81
C SER A 93 8.02 -40.69 26.08
N VAL A 94 9.04 -39.99 25.60
CA VAL A 94 10.38 -39.99 26.16
C VAL A 94 10.70 -38.59 26.67
N VAL A 95 11.01 -38.56 27.95
CA VAL A 95 11.30 -37.39 28.79
C VAL A 95 12.68 -36.84 28.47
N ALA A 96 12.79 -35.52 28.53
CA ALA A 96 14.04 -34.74 28.50
C ALA A 96 14.91 -34.97 29.71
N PRO A 97 16.14 -34.53 29.72
CA PRO A 97 16.62 -33.78 30.88
C PRO A 97 17.06 -32.37 30.56
N SER A 98 16.61 -31.51 31.44
CA SER A 98 17.01 -30.14 31.66
C SER A 98 18.48 -30.06 32.07
N GLU A 99 19.25 -29.16 31.47
CA GLU A 99 20.44 -28.61 32.14
C GLU A 99 20.35 -27.10 32.20
N SER A 100 20.34 -26.68 33.47
CA SER A 100 20.44 -25.31 33.93
C SER A 100 21.89 -24.84 33.83
N TRP A 101 22.14 -23.64 33.33
CA TRP A 101 23.35 -22.91 33.70
C TRP A 101 23.06 -21.42 33.88
N ALA A 102 23.27 -20.95 35.08
CA ALA A 102 23.33 -19.54 35.48
C ALA A 102 24.66 -19.34 36.26
N PRO A 103 25.01 -18.17 36.74
CA PRO A 103 25.76 -17.15 36.01
C PRO A 103 27.13 -16.90 36.72
N GLY A 104 28.08 -16.35 36.00
CA GLY A 104 29.34 -15.86 36.56
C GLY A 104 29.48 -14.35 36.43
N ALA A 105 29.50 -13.66 37.53
CA ALA A 105 29.82 -12.26 37.68
C ALA A 105 31.33 -12.04 37.85
N ALA A 106 31.87 -11.00 37.25
CA ALA A 106 33.01 -10.18 37.73
C ALA A 106 33.19 -8.99 36.80
N SER A 107 32.85 -7.80 37.20
CA SER A 107 33.62 -6.73 37.88
C SER A 107 34.92 -6.36 37.17
N SER A 108 34.92 -5.14 36.60
CA SER A 108 35.95 -4.13 36.88
C SER A 108 35.68 -2.85 36.08
N SER A 109 35.40 -1.77 36.80
CA SER A 109 35.65 -0.40 36.36
C SER A 109 37.13 -0.06 36.50
N PRO A 110 37.64 0.92 35.77
CA PRO A 110 38.32 2.01 36.43
C PRO A 110 37.89 3.40 35.94
N THR A 111 37.53 4.19 36.91
CA THR A 111 37.88 5.58 37.28
C THR A 111 38.52 6.49 36.23
N ALA A 112 37.82 7.62 36.01
CA ALA A 112 38.22 9.01 36.17
C ALA A 112 39.42 9.55 35.39
N ASN A 113 39.15 10.61 34.64
CA ASN A 113 39.85 11.89 34.82
C ASN A 113 39.16 13.01 34.04
N SER A 114 38.63 13.97 34.77
CA SER A 114 38.40 15.33 34.27
C SER A 114 39.71 16.13 34.39
N PRO A 115 39.88 17.16 33.60
CA PRO A 115 40.46 18.40 34.13
C PRO A 115 39.51 19.59 33.98
N GLU A 116 39.30 20.19 35.10
CA GLU A 116 38.88 21.53 35.39
C GLU A 116 39.91 22.52 34.84
N LEU A 117 39.49 23.60 34.16
CA LEU A 117 40.22 24.85 34.05
C LEU A 117 39.25 26.02 33.84
N ALA A 118 39.01 26.73 34.90
CA ALA A 118 39.42 28.08 35.20
C ALA A 118 38.64 29.19 34.48
N ARG A 119 37.83 29.84 35.32
CA ARG A 119 37.30 31.19 35.15
C ARG A 119 38.43 32.19 34.97
N VAL A 120 38.29 33.06 33.96
CA VAL A 120 38.92 34.39 34.01
C VAL A 120 37.79 35.43 34.03
N VAL A 121 37.78 36.12 35.16
CA VAL A 121 37.00 37.34 35.39
C VAL A 121 37.89 38.51 34.95
N GLU A 122 37.44 39.35 34.03
CA GLU A 122 38.04 40.64 33.80
C GLU A 122 36.99 41.75 33.94
N THR A 123 37.30 42.67 34.80
CA THR A 123 36.53 43.81 35.25
C THR A 123 36.75 45.05 34.35
N ARG A 124 35.64 45.72 34.15
CA ARG A 124 35.33 47.11 33.74
C ARG A 124 36.46 48.11 33.60
N PRO A 125 36.19 49.23 32.80
CA PRO A 125 35.57 50.36 33.49
C PRO A 125 34.43 51.08 32.72
N ALA A 126 33.68 51.84 33.50
CA ALA A 126 32.56 52.65 33.14
C ALA A 126 32.99 53.90 32.29
N GLY A 127 32.18 54.17 31.28
CA GLY A 127 32.25 55.41 30.50
C GLY A 127 30.84 55.96 30.30
N ASP A 128 30.58 57.03 31.02
CA ASP A 128 29.39 57.85 30.99
C ASP A 128 29.20 58.50 29.60
N ARG A 129 28.07 58.24 28.92
CA ARG A 129 27.57 59.02 27.80
C ARG A 129 26.07 59.07 27.79
N THR A 130 25.54 60.21 28.20
CA THR A 130 24.16 60.68 28.01
C THR A 130 23.69 60.45 26.55
N ALA A 131 22.76 59.54 26.36
CA ALA A 131 22.07 59.35 25.10
C ALA A 131 20.70 60.02 25.12
N LYS A 132 20.53 60.96 24.21
CA LYS A 132 19.26 61.61 23.87
C LYS A 132 18.23 60.58 23.41
N THR A 133 17.10 60.56 24.06
CA THR A 133 15.92 59.83 23.64
C THR A 133 15.34 60.40 22.35
N SER A 134 15.56 59.71 21.22
CA SER A 134 14.80 59.92 20.00
C SER A 134 13.79 58.76 19.86
N THR A 135 12.52 59.06 20.02
CA THR A 135 11.40 58.14 19.76
C THR A 135 11.36 57.79 18.28
N PRO A 136 11.44 56.54 17.88
CA PRO A 136 11.28 56.17 16.48
C PRO A 136 9.77 56.14 16.13
N LYS A 137 9.39 57.00 15.19
CA LYS A 137 8.06 57.11 14.60
C LYS A 137 7.85 56.00 13.54
N ASN A 138 7.84 54.73 13.88
CA ASN A 138 7.40 53.66 12.96
C ASN A 138 7.09 52.35 13.71
N LEU A 139 6.20 52.41 14.70
CA LEU A 139 5.79 51.19 15.44
C LEU A 139 4.45 50.63 14.98
N ALA A 140 3.81 51.24 13.98
CA ALA A 140 2.47 50.86 13.53
C ALA A 140 2.40 49.49 12.81
N TRP A 141 3.51 48.96 12.31
CA TRP A 141 3.56 47.66 11.64
C TRP A 141 3.82 46.47 12.60
N LEU A 142 4.23 46.69 13.84
CA LEU A 142 4.44 45.66 14.85
C LEU A 142 3.12 45.14 15.43
N VAL A 143 2.05 45.91 15.40
CA VAL A 143 0.76 45.53 15.93
C VAL A 143 0.13 44.36 15.14
N PRO A 144 0.08 44.37 13.80
CA PRO A 144 -0.42 43.20 13.04
C PRO A 144 0.49 41.96 13.15
N LEU A 145 1.81 42.13 13.28
CA LEU A 145 2.75 41.03 13.48
C LEU A 145 2.55 40.35 14.84
N LEU A 146 2.33 41.12 15.90
CA LEU A 146 1.98 40.55 17.23
C LEU A 146 0.61 39.92 17.26
N ALA A 147 -0.36 40.44 16.50
CA ALA A 147 -1.69 39.82 16.38
C ALA A 147 -1.62 38.46 15.64
N VAL A 148 -0.83 38.38 14.56
CA VAL A 148 -0.60 37.12 13.83
C VAL A 148 0.17 36.11 14.69
N ALA A 149 1.23 36.57 15.38
CA ALA A 149 1.97 35.72 16.31
C ALA A 149 1.12 35.23 17.48
N GLY A 150 0.25 36.08 18.02
CA GLY A 150 -0.74 35.71 19.04
C GLY A 150 -1.77 34.70 18.54
N LEU A 151 -2.26 34.85 17.30
CA LEU A 151 -3.19 33.90 16.67
C LEU A 151 -2.50 32.54 16.43
N ILE A 152 -1.28 32.53 15.92
CA ILE A 152 -0.48 31.30 15.73
C ILE A 152 -0.20 30.65 17.10
N PHE A 153 0.09 31.41 18.15
CA PHE A 153 0.28 30.90 19.49
C PHE A 153 -1.00 30.30 20.06
N VAL A 154 -2.14 30.97 19.93
CA VAL A 154 -3.45 30.47 20.39
C VAL A 154 -3.86 29.20 19.61
N LEU A 155 -3.66 29.17 18.29
CA LEU A 155 -3.92 27.98 17.47
C LEU A 155 -2.99 26.82 17.84
N SER A 156 -1.71 27.11 18.08
CA SER A 156 -0.72 26.10 18.49
C SER A 156 -1.00 25.59 19.91
N PHE A 157 -1.50 26.48 20.80
CA PHE A 157 -1.85 26.11 22.17
C PHE A 157 -3.15 25.28 22.22
N SER A 158 -4.16 25.67 21.45
CA SER A 158 -5.40 24.89 21.34
C SER A 158 -5.17 23.52 20.71
N HIS A 159 -4.27 23.42 19.71
CA HIS A 159 -3.84 22.11 19.17
C HIS A 159 -3.06 21.27 20.19
N ARG A 160 -2.22 21.89 21.02
CA ARG A 160 -1.54 21.20 22.12
C ARG A 160 -2.52 20.73 23.19
N GLU A 161 -3.50 21.55 23.58
CA GLU A 161 -4.52 21.15 24.57
C GLU A 161 -5.41 20.01 24.08
N THR A 162 -5.77 20.00 22.79
CA THR A 162 -6.55 18.92 22.19
C THR A 162 -5.75 17.63 22.18
N ARG A 163 -4.48 17.67 21.77
CA ARG A 163 -3.55 16.52 21.84
C ARG A 163 -3.34 16.03 23.28
N TYR A 164 -3.20 16.95 24.24
CA TYR A 164 -3.02 16.56 25.66
C TYR A 164 -4.28 15.90 26.25
N LYS A 165 -5.47 16.35 25.85
CA LYS A 165 -6.73 15.72 26.27
C LYS A 165 -6.94 14.34 25.65
N HIS A 166 -6.52 14.11 24.39
CA HIS A 166 -6.53 12.78 23.78
C HIS A 166 -5.51 11.83 24.42
N ALA A 167 -4.30 12.31 24.73
CA ALA A 167 -3.26 11.52 25.40
C ALA A 167 -3.60 11.13 26.85
N LEU A 168 -4.56 11.78 27.49
CA LEU A 168 -5.04 11.48 28.85
C LEU A 168 -6.37 10.70 28.87
N ALA A 169 -7.02 10.55 27.72
CA ALA A 169 -8.21 9.71 27.62
C ALA A 169 -7.79 8.24 27.68
N ALA A 170 -8.49 7.44 28.51
CA ALA A 170 -8.30 6.00 28.49
C ALA A 170 -8.51 5.48 27.07
N PRO A 171 -7.68 4.53 26.57
CA PRO A 171 -7.83 4.00 25.22
C PRO A 171 -9.25 3.50 25.03
N HIS A 172 -9.85 3.87 23.87
CA HIS A 172 -11.21 3.44 23.54
C HIS A 172 -11.29 1.92 23.54
N LYS A 173 -12.23 1.38 24.32
CA LYS A 173 -12.49 -0.05 24.34
C LYS A 173 -13.60 -0.37 23.36
N PRO A 174 -13.32 -1.07 22.25
CA PRO A 174 -14.34 -1.39 21.26
C PRO A 174 -15.43 -2.28 21.89
N ASN A 175 -16.65 -2.22 21.35
CA ASN A 175 -17.67 -3.18 21.72
C ASN A 175 -17.29 -4.60 21.22
N ALA A 176 -17.83 -5.66 21.86
CA ALA A 176 -17.43 -7.03 21.59
C ALA A 176 -17.69 -7.46 20.13
N GLU A 177 -18.79 -6.99 19.53
CA GLU A 177 -19.14 -7.31 18.13
C GLU A 177 -18.16 -6.66 17.15
N ALA A 178 -17.80 -5.38 17.36
CA ALA A 178 -16.79 -4.71 16.56
C ALA A 178 -15.41 -5.38 16.68
N GLN A 179 -15.05 -5.84 17.88
CA GLN A 179 -13.79 -6.55 18.10
C GLN A 179 -13.75 -7.90 17.38
N GLU A 180 -14.84 -8.66 17.39
CA GLU A 180 -14.94 -9.93 16.65
C GLU A 180 -14.78 -9.70 15.14
N LEU A 181 -15.46 -8.69 14.59
CA LEU A 181 -15.35 -8.34 13.17
C LEU A 181 -13.92 -7.89 12.83
N TYR A 182 -13.30 -7.09 13.67
CA TYR A 182 -11.89 -6.67 13.51
C TYR A 182 -10.96 -7.90 13.42
N LEU A 183 -11.08 -8.86 14.32
CA LEU A 183 -10.25 -10.07 14.31
C LEU A 183 -10.45 -10.93 13.04
N LYS A 184 -11.69 -10.98 12.51
CA LYS A 184 -11.94 -11.59 11.20
C LYS A 184 -11.26 -10.83 10.07
N GLY A 185 -11.27 -9.50 10.13
CA GLY A 185 -10.55 -8.64 9.19
C GLY A 185 -9.04 -8.94 9.21
N GLU A 186 -8.44 -8.97 10.39
CA GLU A 186 -7.02 -9.30 10.59
C GLU A 186 -6.67 -10.68 10.00
N TYR A 187 -7.48 -11.70 10.28
CA TYR A 187 -7.26 -13.03 9.73
C TYR A 187 -7.22 -13.05 8.20
N HIS A 188 -8.10 -12.29 7.54
CA HIS A 188 -8.10 -12.20 6.09
C HIS A 188 -6.94 -11.33 5.56
N TRP A 189 -6.63 -10.23 6.26
CA TRP A 189 -5.53 -9.34 5.89
C TRP A 189 -4.17 -10.06 5.83
N THR A 190 -3.91 -11.00 6.76
CA THR A 190 -2.62 -11.73 6.82
C THR A 190 -2.35 -12.59 5.59
N LYS A 191 -3.39 -13.02 4.85
CA LYS A 191 -3.24 -13.87 3.66
C LYS A 191 -2.77 -13.13 2.42
N ARG A 192 -2.96 -11.81 2.37
CA ARG A 192 -2.48 -10.90 1.31
C ARG A 192 -2.87 -11.29 -0.12
N THR A 193 -3.96 -12.05 -0.31
CA THR A 193 -4.55 -12.26 -1.63
C THR A 193 -5.57 -11.17 -1.93
N PRO A 194 -5.80 -10.80 -3.20
CA PRO A 194 -6.83 -9.81 -3.56
C PRO A 194 -8.20 -10.15 -2.99
N GLU A 195 -8.58 -11.40 -3.02
CA GLU A 195 -9.86 -11.87 -2.49
C GLU A 195 -9.96 -11.72 -0.97
N ASP A 196 -8.92 -12.14 -0.25
CA ASP A 196 -8.91 -12.03 1.21
C ASP A 196 -8.78 -10.57 1.67
N LEU A 197 -8.01 -9.73 0.98
CA LEU A 197 -7.95 -8.29 1.28
C LEU A 197 -9.32 -7.62 1.10
N ASN A 198 -10.11 -7.98 0.08
CA ASN A 198 -11.48 -7.48 -0.06
C ASN A 198 -12.40 -7.96 1.08
N LYS A 199 -12.27 -9.23 1.53
CA LYS A 199 -12.99 -9.72 2.71
C LYS A 199 -12.57 -8.95 3.97
N ALA A 200 -11.29 -8.64 4.11
CA ALA A 200 -10.81 -7.84 5.23
C ALA A 200 -11.40 -6.42 5.22
N VAL A 201 -11.47 -5.76 4.05
CA VAL A 201 -12.16 -4.47 3.87
C VAL A 201 -13.60 -4.55 4.36
N ASP A 202 -14.34 -5.60 3.97
CA ASP A 202 -15.73 -5.80 4.40
C ASP A 202 -15.84 -5.93 5.93
N TYR A 203 -14.97 -6.74 6.56
CA TYR A 203 -14.98 -6.95 8.01
C TYR A 203 -14.57 -5.70 8.79
N PHE A 204 -13.53 -4.98 8.38
CA PHE A 204 -13.14 -3.74 9.04
C PHE A 204 -14.21 -2.65 8.87
N THR A 205 -14.86 -2.57 7.72
CA THR A 205 -15.98 -1.67 7.49
C THR A 205 -17.16 -1.99 8.41
N GLN A 206 -17.51 -3.26 8.58
CA GLN A 206 -18.55 -3.68 9.52
C GLN A 206 -18.15 -3.38 10.97
N ALA A 207 -16.88 -3.57 11.35
CA ALA A 207 -16.38 -3.20 12.68
C ALA A 207 -16.56 -1.71 12.94
N ILE A 208 -16.25 -0.85 11.96
CA ILE A 208 -16.43 0.62 12.03
C ILE A 208 -17.91 0.98 12.15
N VAL A 209 -18.81 0.30 11.44
CA VAL A 209 -20.26 0.52 11.54
C VAL A 209 -20.77 0.18 12.95
N LYS A 210 -20.22 -0.88 13.59
CA LYS A 210 -20.58 -1.26 14.96
C LYS A 210 -19.97 -0.34 16.01
N ASP A 211 -18.78 0.22 15.73
CA ASP A 211 -18.07 1.11 16.63
C ASP A 211 -17.23 2.14 15.83
N SER A 212 -17.81 3.31 15.58
CA SER A 212 -17.19 4.36 14.78
C SER A 212 -15.96 5.02 15.42
N ASN A 213 -15.66 4.69 16.69
CA ASN A 213 -14.46 5.19 17.40
C ASN A 213 -13.36 4.13 17.50
N TYR A 214 -13.52 3.00 16.83
CA TYR A 214 -12.54 1.92 16.85
C TYR A 214 -11.35 2.21 15.92
N ALA A 215 -10.33 2.91 16.41
CA ALA A 215 -9.17 3.36 15.63
C ALA A 215 -8.47 2.22 14.88
N GLN A 216 -8.28 1.05 15.52
CA GLN A 216 -7.62 -0.11 14.91
C GLN A 216 -8.37 -0.64 13.68
N ALA A 217 -9.70 -0.56 13.64
CA ALA A 217 -10.47 -0.96 12.48
C ALA A 217 -10.23 -0.02 11.28
N TYR A 218 -10.01 1.28 11.53
CA TYR A 218 -9.59 2.22 10.49
C TYR A 218 -8.14 1.97 10.03
N VAL A 219 -7.24 1.56 10.93
CA VAL A 219 -5.87 1.13 10.55
C VAL A 219 -5.95 -0.07 9.62
N GLY A 220 -6.68 -1.13 10.00
CA GLY A 220 -6.86 -2.31 9.18
C GLY A 220 -7.46 -2.00 7.81
N LEU A 221 -8.45 -1.10 7.75
CA LEU A 221 -9.06 -0.64 6.50
C LEU A 221 -8.05 0.11 5.62
N ALA A 222 -7.25 1.01 6.21
CA ALA A 222 -6.19 1.73 5.50
C ALA A 222 -5.13 0.78 4.93
N ASP A 223 -4.70 -0.19 5.74
CA ASP A 223 -3.72 -1.20 5.34
C ASP A 223 -4.24 -2.09 4.21
N CYS A 224 -5.51 -2.46 4.24
CA CYS A 224 -6.13 -3.19 3.13
C CYS A 224 -6.07 -2.40 1.82
N TYR A 225 -6.44 -1.11 1.83
CA TYR A 225 -6.38 -0.30 0.61
C TYR A 225 -4.95 -0.02 0.14
N ASN A 226 -4.00 0.16 1.05
CA ASN A 226 -2.57 0.27 0.72
C ASN A 226 -2.07 -0.99 0.00
N LEU A 227 -2.45 -2.17 0.48
CA LEU A 227 -2.03 -3.46 -0.10
C LEU A 227 -2.85 -3.86 -1.34
N LEU A 228 -4.14 -3.50 -1.43
CA LEU A 228 -4.94 -3.80 -2.63
C LEU A 228 -4.36 -3.17 -3.89
N ARG A 229 -3.68 -2.02 -3.79
CA ARG A 229 -2.95 -1.45 -4.92
C ARG A 229 -1.77 -2.32 -5.34
N GLU A 230 -1.07 -2.93 -4.37
CA GLU A 230 0.13 -3.76 -4.62
C GLU A 230 -0.21 -5.18 -5.10
N PHE A 231 -1.32 -5.76 -4.60
CA PHE A 231 -1.67 -7.17 -4.83
C PHE A 231 -2.86 -7.36 -5.77
N SER A 232 -3.53 -6.30 -6.24
CA SER A 232 -4.68 -6.39 -7.12
C SER A 232 -4.61 -5.37 -8.26
N VAL A 233 -5.63 -5.38 -9.11
CA VAL A 233 -5.81 -4.41 -10.20
C VAL A 233 -6.55 -3.15 -9.74
N MET A 234 -6.72 -2.90 -8.44
CA MET A 234 -7.38 -1.69 -7.95
C MET A 234 -6.58 -0.45 -8.38
N PRO A 235 -7.18 0.52 -9.08
CA PRO A 235 -6.47 1.73 -9.51
C PRO A 235 -5.93 2.54 -8.34
N ALA A 236 -4.77 3.17 -8.50
CA ALA A 236 -4.15 3.99 -7.45
C ALA A 236 -5.06 5.15 -7.01
N GLU A 237 -5.78 5.75 -7.97
CA GLU A 237 -6.76 6.83 -7.75
C GLU A 237 -8.00 6.39 -6.95
N GLU A 238 -8.22 5.10 -6.80
CA GLU A 238 -9.27 4.54 -5.96
C GLU A 238 -8.74 4.08 -4.61
N ALA A 239 -7.64 3.34 -4.59
CA ALA A 239 -7.08 2.72 -3.40
C ALA A 239 -6.50 3.75 -2.42
N TYR A 240 -5.55 4.56 -2.87
CA TYR A 240 -4.82 5.44 -1.97
C TYR A 240 -5.63 6.57 -1.33
N PRO A 241 -6.59 7.24 -2.00
CA PRO A 241 -7.45 8.21 -1.32
C PRO A 241 -8.27 7.58 -0.19
N ARG A 242 -8.72 6.33 -0.36
CA ARG A 242 -9.44 5.58 0.68
C ARG A 242 -8.51 5.20 1.83
N ALA A 243 -7.30 4.73 1.52
CA ALA A 243 -6.28 4.44 2.53
C ALA A 243 -5.94 5.69 3.34
N LEU A 244 -5.70 6.81 2.65
CA LEU A 244 -5.35 8.09 3.29
C LEU A 244 -6.47 8.57 4.23
N ALA A 245 -7.74 8.54 3.78
CA ALA A 245 -8.87 8.96 4.59
C ALA A 245 -9.04 8.08 5.83
N ALA A 246 -8.90 6.76 5.69
CA ALA A 246 -8.98 5.82 6.81
C ALA A 246 -7.83 6.02 7.79
N ALA A 247 -6.58 6.16 7.30
CA ALA A 247 -5.42 6.38 8.15
C ALA A 247 -5.48 7.72 8.90
N GLN A 248 -5.94 8.81 8.22
CA GLN A 248 -6.17 10.10 8.87
C GLN A 248 -7.20 9.98 9.99
N LYS A 249 -8.31 9.24 9.74
CA LYS A 249 -9.33 9.00 10.76
C LYS A 249 -8.80 8.17 11.93
N ALA A 250 -7.96 7.18 11.66
CA ALA A 250 -7.31 6.40 12.72
C ALA A 250 -6.43 7.29 13.62
N VAL A 251 -5.60 8.17 13.04
CA VAL A 251 -4.77 9.14 13.80
C VAL A 251 -5.63 10.15 14.56
N GLU A 252 -6.75 10.62 13.98
CA GLU A 252 -7.70 11.50 14.68
C GLU A 252 -8.29 10.84 15.93
N LEU A 253 -8.61 9.54 15.85
CA LEU A 253 -9.18 8.78 16.95
C LEU A 253 -8.15 8.36 18.00
N ASP A 254 -6.92 8.04 17.57
CA ASP A 254 -5.82 7.61 18.44
C ASP A 254 -4.47 8.03 17.84
N ASP A 255 -3.95 9.18 18.26
CA ASP A 255 -2.65 9.72 17.83
C ASP A 255 -1.44 9.04 18.52
N THR A 256 -1.71 8.06 19.36
CA THR A 256 -0.69 7.19 19.97
C THR A 256 -0.58 5.82 19.29
N SER A 257 -1.38 5.57 18.26
CA SER A 257 -1.34 4.32 17.50
C SER A 257 -0.18 4.31 16.48
N ALA A 258 0.82 3.48 16.71
CA ALA A 258 1.93 3.26 15.76
C ALA A 258 1.40 2.81 14.38
N GLY A 259 0.41 1.91 14.35
CA GLY A 259 -0.22 1.45 13.11
C GLY A 259 -0.88 2.58 12.32
N ALA A 260 -1.57 3.52 13.00
CA ALA A 260 -2.22 4.65 12.33
C ALA A 260 -1.21 5.56 11.62
N HIS A 261 -0.11 5.91 12.30
CA HIS A 261 0.98 6.71 11.72
C HIS A 261 1.68 5.98 10.56
N ASN A 262 1.91 4.67 10.70
CA ASN A 262 2.51 3.86 9.65
C ASN A 262 1.65 3.81 8.37
N SER A 263 0.35 3.56 8.49
CA SER A 263 -0.58 3.52 7.37
C SER A 263 -0.75 4.88 6.70
N LEU A 264 -0.73 5.96 7.52
CA LEU A 264 -0.74 7.35 7.03
C LEU A 264 0.54 7.67 6.25
N ALA A 265 1.71 7.24 6.75
CA ALA A 265 2.99 7.44 6.08
C ALA A 265 3.00 6.79 4.70
N PHE A 266 2.56 5.53 4.60
CA PHE A 266 2.49 4.79 3.34
C PHE A 266 1.60 5.50 2.31
N ALA A 267 0.35 5.77 2.66
CA ALA A 267 -0.59 6.43 1.76
C ALA A 267 -0.11 7.85 1.38
N THR A 268 0.49 8.59 2.30
CA THR A 268 1.05 9.93 2.04
C THR A 268 2.19 9.87 1.02
N PHE A 269 3.08 8.89 1.13
CA PHE A 269 4.18 8.75 0.19
C PHE A 269 3.69 8.36 -1.20
N TYR A 270 2.95 7.27 -1.31
CA TYR A 270 2.58 6.72 -2.62
C TYR A 270 1.50 7.54 -3.33
N TRP A 271 0.63 8.25 -2.60
CA TRP A 271 -0.41 9.08 -3.21
C TRP A 271 -0.03 10.55 -3.36
N ASN A 272 0.45 11.18 -2.29
CA ASN A 272 0.78 12.61 -2.32
C ASN A 272 2.17 12.87 -2.88
N TRP A 273 3.03 11.86 -2.94
CA TRP A 273 4.45 11.98 -3.23
C TRP A 273 5.13 12.99 -2.31
N ASP A 274 4.75 12.94 -1.02
CA ASP A 274 5.30 13.78 0.04
C ASP A 274 6.20 12.94 0.97
N PRO A 275 7.49 12.80 0.64
CA PRO A 275 8.41 12.01 1.44
C PRO A 275 8.72 12.65 2.80
N VAL A 276 8.61 13.98 2.91
CA VAL A 276 8.93 14.68 4.17
C VAL A 276 7.89 14.37 5.24
N THR A 277 6.61 14.49 4.88
CA THR A 277 5.52 14.12 5.79
C THR A 277 5.52 12.61 6.04
N ALA A 278 5.69 11.78 5.00
CA ALA A 278 5.71 10.33 5.15
C ALA A 278 6.83 9.87 6.11
N GLU A 279 8.05 10.39 5.94
CA GLU A 279 9.16 10.02 6.84
C GLU A 279 8.90 10.43 8.28
N ARG A 280 8.32 11.61 8.51
CA ARG A 280 7.94 12.05 9.85
C ARG A 280 6.93 11.07 10.49
N GLU A 281 5.94 10.64 9.74
CA GLU A 281 4.92 9.70 10.24
C GLU A 281 5.51 8.29 10.48
N TYR A 282 6.42 7.78 9.60
CA TYR A 282 7.14 6.52 9.86
C TYR A 282 7.98 6.60 11.13
N LYS A 283 8.75 7.67 11.32
CA LYS A 283 9.53 7.88 12.54
C LYS A 283 8.64 7.98 13.77
N ARG A 284 7.49 8.65 13.65
CA ARG A 284 6.51 8.73 14.73
C ARG A 284 5.95 7.35 15.11
N ALA A 285 5.65 6.51 14.14
CA ALA A 285 5.21 5.14 14.39
C ALA A 285 6.26 4.35 15.20
N LEU A 286 7.54 4.44 14.82
CA LEU A 286 8.64 3.75 15.50
C LEU A 286 9.03 4.38 16.85
N GLU A 287 8.75 5.68 17.09
CA GLU A 287 8.85 6.29 18.41
C GLU A 287 7.78 5.77 19.38
N LEU A 288 6.56 5.53 18.85
CA LEU A 288 5.43 5.01 19.62
C LEU A 288 5.60 3.53 19.95
N ASP A 289 6.07 2.76 18.99
CA ASP A 289 6.39 1.34 19.18
C ASP A 289 7.71 0.98 18.44
N PRO A 290 8.84 0.97 19.19
CA PRO A 290 10.14 0.58 18.62
C PRO A 290 10.25 -0.88 18.17
N ASN A 291 9.27 -1.74 18.50
CA ASN A 291 9.23 -3.15 18.09
C ASN A 291 8.15 -3.41 17.02
N PHE A 292 7.60 -2.37 16.42
CA PHE A 292 6.55 -2.49 15.41
C PHE A 292 7.12 -3.04 14.10
N VAL A 293 6.97 -4.35 13.89
CA VAL A 293 7.51 -5.10 12.74
C VAL A 293 7.12 -4.46 11.40
N GLN A 294 5.82 -4.17 11.20
CA GLN A 294 5.31 -3.58 9.97
C GLN A 294 5.83 -2.16 9.76
N GLY A 295 6.03 -1.40 10.85
CA GLY A 295 6.63 -0.07 10.79
C GLY A 295 8.05 -0.09 10.24
N HIS A 296 8.92 -0.95 10.78
CA HIS A 296 10.26 -1.16 10.25
C HIS A 296 10.25 -1.64 8.79
N HIS A 297 9.36 -2.58 8.47
CA HIS A 297 9.24 -3.14 7.12
C HIS A 297 8.84 -2.08 6.10
N TRP A 298 7.75 -1.34 6.33
CA TRP A 298 7.26 -0.34 5.38
C TRP A 298 8.14 0.91 5.32
N TYR A 299 8.78 1.27 6.43
CA TYR A 299 9.80 2.32 6.40
C TYR A 299 11.01 1.91 5.55
N ALA A 300 11.42 0.64 5.58
CA ALA A 300 12.48 0.14 4.71
C ALA A 300 12.12 0.25 3.22
N THR A 301 10.88 -0.05 2.83
CA THR A 301 10.43 0.10 1.43
C THR A 301 10.36 1.57 0.99
N PHE A 302 9.95 2.47 1.88
CA PHE A 302 10.04 3.91 1.64
C PHE A 302 11.49 4.37 1.44
N LEU A 303 12.41 3.94 2.29
CA LEU A 303 13.84 4.25 2.18
C LEU A 303 14.46 3.70 0.90
N LEU A 304 14.03 2.51 0.46
CA LEU A 304 14.39 1.94 -0.83
C LEU A 304 13.93 2.85 -1.99
N ALA A 305 12.67 3.28 -1.98
CA ALA A 305 12.11 4.14 -3.02
C ALA A 305 12.81 5.51 -3.08
N THR A 306 13.23 6.03 -1.92
CA THR A 306 14.02 7.27 -1.80
C THR A 306 15.53 7.08 -1.93
N GLN A 307 16.01 5.89 -2.34
CA GLN A 307 17.40 5.52 -2.63
C GLN A 307 18.34 5.57 -1.41
N ARG A 308 17.79 5.52 -0.21
CA ARG A 308 18.55 5.49 1.06
C ARG A 308 18.83 4.04 1.46
N TYR A 309 19.60 3.33 0.63
CA TYR A 309 19.78 1.86 0.71
C TYR A 309 20.40 1.38 2.02
N ALA A 310 21.36 2.13 2.58
CA ALA A 310 21.98 1.76 3.85
C ALA A 310 20.95 1.75 4.98
N GLU A 311 20.16 2.81 5.09
CA GLU A 311 19.10 2.94 6.08
C GLU A 311 17.96 1.92 5.82
N ALA A 312 17.63 1.68 4.54
CA ALA A 312 16.67 0.62 4.18
C ALA A 312 17.11 -0.76 4.68
N LEU A 313 18.40 -1.09 4.53
CA LEU A 313 18.97 -2.34 5.04
C LEU A 313 18.94 -2.41 6.56
N GLU A 314 19.15 -1.31 7.26
CA GLU A 314 19.03 -1.27 8.73
C GLU A 314 17.59 -1.54 9.16
N GLN A 315 16.62 -0.87 8.56
CA GLN A 315 15.20 -1.02 8.91
C GLN A 315 14.66 -2.41 8.59
N ILE A 316 14.97 -2.96 7.39
CA ILE A 316 14.50 -4.30 7.04
C ILE A 316 15.15 -5.39 7.91
N GLU A 317 16.39 -5.17 8.38
CA GLU A 317 17.04 -6.08 9.30
C GLU A 317 16.44 -6.02 10.71
N GLN A 318 15.96 -4.86 11.17
CA GLN A 318 15.18 -4.77 12.41
C GLN A 318 13.86 -5.53 12.28
N ALA A 319 13.10 -5.31 11.18
CA ALA A 319 11.88 -6.06 10.92
C ALA A 319 12.14 -7.58 10.94
N ARG A 320 13.20 -8.04 10.28
CA ARG A 320 13.60 -9.46 10.23
C ARG A 320 14.00 -10.03 11.60
N LYS A 321 14.64 -9.25 12.45
CA LYS A 321 14.98 -9.68 13.81
C LYS A 321 13.73 -9.85 14.68
N LEU A 322 12.74 -8.98 14.50
CA LEU A 322 11.49 -9.01 15.23
C LEU A 322 10.56 -10.12 14.72
N ASP A 323 10.54 -10.37 13.40
CA ASP A 323 9.83 -11.50 12.77
C ASP A 323 10.74 -12.24 11.80
N PRO A 324 11.55 -13.18 12.30
CA PRO A 324 12.45 -13.96 11.46
C PRO A 324 11.73 -14.98 10.55
N SER A 325 10.47 -15.25 10.81
CA SER A 325 9.66 -16.21 10.04
C SER A 325 9.02 -15.61 8.80
N SER A 326 8.92 -14.28 8.73
CA SER A 326 8.28 -13.60 7.59
C SER A 326 9.11 -13.72 6.31
N THR A 327 8.62 -14.53 5.38
CA THR A 327 9.21 -14.69 4.04
C THR A 327 9.08 -13.42 3.20
N THR A 328 8.02 -12.63 3.41
CA THR A 328 7.84 -11.34 2.74
C THR A 328 8.92 -10.33 3.12
N ILE A 329 9.24 -10.19 4.42
CA ILE A 329 10.32 -9.31 4.89
C ILE A 329 11.66 -9.75 4.29
N GLN A 330 11.90 -11.06 4.20
CA GLN A 330 13.13 -11.59 3.62
C GLN A 330 13.20 -11.36 2.10
N ALA A 331 12.07 -11.47 1.39
CA ALA A 331 12.00 -11.15 -0.05
C ALA A 331 12.29 -9.67 -0.31
N ASP A 332 11.68 -8.77 0.45
CA ASP A 332 11.94 -7.33 0.33
C ASP A 332 13.39 -6.97 0.72
N LYS A 333 13.99 -7.68 1.68
CA LYS A 333 15.44 -7.57 1.93
C LYS A 333 16.24 -7.95 0.70
N GLY A 334 15.85 -9.00 -0.03
CA GLY A 334 16.46 -9.38 -1.31
C GLY A 334 16.39 -8.25 -2.35
N LEU A 335 15.25 -7.61 -2.50
CA LEU A 335 15.07 -6.45 -3.38
C LEU A 335 15.97 -5.28 -2.97
N ILE A 336 16.01 -4.95 -1.66
CA ILE A 336 16.86 -3.86 -1.14
C ILE A 336 18.34 -4.18 -1.38
N LEU A 337 18.79 -5.42 -1.14
CA LEU A 337 20.15 -5.85 -1.42
C LEU A 337 20.51 -5.71 -2.92
N ASN A 338 19.62 -6.14 -3.81
CA ASN A 338 19.84 -5.99 -5.26
C ASN A 338 19.96 -4.51 -5.66
N SER A 339 19.09 -3.66 -5.14
CA SER A 339 19.09 -2.21 -5.40
C SER A 339 20.32 -1.50 -4.80
N ALA A 340 20.85 -2.01 -3.69
CA ALA A 340 22.09 -1.54 -3.06
C ALA A 340 23.36 -2.03 -3.76
N GLY A 341 23.25 -2.79 -4.87
CA GLY A 341 24.38 -3.36 -5.60
C GLY A 341 24.95 -4.65 -5.01
N ARG A 342 24.37 -5.18 -3.92
CA ARG A 342 24.77 -6.46 -3.28
C ARG A 342 24.14 -7.66 -3.98
N LYS A 343 24.30 -7.73 -5.32
CA LYS A 343 23.58 -8.63 -6.22
C LYS A 343 23.73 -10.10 -5.91
N SER A 344 24.93 -10.53 -5.50
CA SER A 344 25.18 -11.94 -5.16
C SER A 344 24.44 -12.36 -3.89
N GLU A 345 24.39 -11.49 -2.90
CA GLU A 345 23.67 -11.76 -1.64
C GLU A 345 22.16 -11.75 -1.85
N ALA A 346 21.65 -10.79 -2.65
CA ALA A 346 20.26 -10.74 -3.05
C ALA A 346 19.80 -12.04 -3.71
N PHE A 347 20.56 -12.48 -4.72
CA PHE A 347 20.25 -13.70 -5.46
C PHE A 347 20.30 -14.96 -4.58
N ALA A 348 21.31 -15.09 -3.72
CA ALA A 348 21.42 -16.22 -2.81
C ALA A 348 20.24 -16.29 -1.84
N LEU A 349 19.84 -15.14 -1.26
CA LEU A 349 18.69 -15.04 -0.36
C LEU A 349 17.37 -15.42 -1.07
N LEU A 350 17.12 -14.86 -2.26
CA LEU A 350 15.90 -15.13 -3.01
C LEU A 350 15.84 -16.60 -3.50
N LYS A 351 16.96 -17.21 -3.90
CA LYS A 351 17.00 -18.65 -4.24
C LYS A 351 16.78 -19.56 -3.02
N GLN A 352 17.20 -19.12 -1.84
CA GLN A 352 16.86 -19.82 -0.62
C GLN A 352 15.35 -19.73 -0.34
N LEU A 353 14.73 -18.54 -0.50
CA LEU A 353 13.30 -18.35 -0.31
C LEU A 353 12.46 -19.14 -1.32
N GLU A 354 12.86 -19.19 -2.58
CA GLU A 354 12.21 -20.02 -3.59
C GLU A 354 12.13 -21.49 -3.15
N THR A 355 13.13 -21.98 -2.44
CA THR A 355 13.16 -23.36 -1.92
C THR A 355 12.30 -23.52 -0.66
N THR A 356 12.30 -22.52 0.24
CA THR A 356 11.63 -22.61 1.55
C THR A 356 10.17 -22.18 1.52
N ASP A 357 9.80 -21.27 0.60
CA ASP A 357 8.44 -20.80 0.36
C ASP A 357 8.20 -20.57 -1.15
N PRO A 358 8.04 -21.66 -1.92
CA PRO A 358 7.82 -21.58 -3.36
C PRO A 358 6.50 -20.95 -3.76
N SER A 359 5.59 -20.71 -2.81
CA SER A 359 4.29 -20.09 -3.05
C SER A 359 4.31 -18.56 -2.93
N LEU A 360 5.42 -17.95 -2.49
CA LEU A 360 5.54 -16.51 -2.37
C LEU A 360 5.81 -15.86 -3.75
N ALA A 361 4.78 -15.37 -4.40
CA ALA A 361 4.85 -14.75 -5.72
C ALA A 361 5.89 -13.62 -5.82
N THR A 362 6.10 -12.87 -4.72
CA THR A 362 7.07 -11.76 -4.65
C THR A 362 8.51 -12.25 -4.85
N THR A 363 8.88 -13.44 -4.33
CA THR A 363 10.20 -14.04 -4.56
C THR A 363 10.45 -14.27 -6.05
N HIS A 364 9.48 -14.82 -6.76
CA HIS A 364 9.56 -15.08 -8.19
C HIS A 364 9.61 -13.79 -9.02
N THR A 365 8.84 -12.76 -8.62
CA THR A 365 8.91 -11.42 -9.24
C THR A 365 10.34 -10.84 -9.15
N TYR A 366 10.97 -10.93 -7.97
CA TYR A 366 12.30 -10.37 -7.78
C TYR A 366 13.40 -11.20 -8.44
N LEU A 367 13.27 -12.53 -8.47
CA LEU A 367 14.16 -13.40 -9.25
C LEU A 367 14.05 -13.11 -10.74
N ALA A 368 12.83 -12.97 -11.27
CA ALA A 368 12.62 -12.60 -12.68
C ALA A 368 13.34 -11.29 -13.04
N ALA A 369 13.23 -10.25 -12.19
CA ALA A 369 13.93 -9.00 -12.42
C ALA A 369 15.47 -9.18 -12.46
N ILE A 370 16.02 -9.99 -11.57
CA ILE A 370 17.46 -10.29 -11.54
C ILE A 370 17.88 -11.09 -12.78
N TYR A 371 17.09 -12.07 -13.22
CA TYR A 371 17.38 -12.84 -14.44
C TYR A 371 17.29 -11.97 -15.69
N LEU A 372 16.30 -11.07 -15.79
CA LEU A 372 16.23 -10.10 -16.88
C LEU A 372 17.46 -9.18 -16.92
N GLU A 373 17.90 -8.69 -15.77
CA GLU A 373 19.13 -7.87 -15.67
C GLU A 373 20.38 -8.65 -16.12
N ARG A 374 20.43 -9.95 -15.84
CA ARG A 374 21.50 -10.86 -16.28
C ARG A 374 21.36 -11.30 -17.74
N LYS A 375 20.27 -10.94 -18.41
CA LYS A 375 19.90 -11.41 -19.76
C LYS A 375 19.70 -12.93 -19.86
N ASP A 376 19.36 -13.54 -18.74
CA ASP A 376 18.96 -14.94 -18.63
C ASP A 376 17.46 -15.04 -18.89
N TYR A 377 17.10 -15.03 -20.16
CA TYR A 377 15.68 -14.92 -20.58
C TYR A 377 14.90 -16.21 -20.28
N GLU A 378 15.53 -17.38 -20.30
CA GLU A 378 14.86 -18.64 -19.96
C GLU A 378 14.32 -18.61 -18.54
N ASN A 379 15.17 -18.31 -17.56
CA ASN A 379 14.78 -18.20 -16.18
C ASN A 379 13.87 -16.98 -15.93
N PHE A 380 14.07 -15.87 -16.64
CA PHE A 380 13.16 -14.72 -16.58
C PHE A 380 11.72 -15.09 -16.93
N PHE A 381 11.49 -15.82 -18.04
CA PHE A 381 10.16 -16.26 -18.44
C PHE A 381 9.56 -17.26 -17.45
N ALA A 382 10.37 -18.21 -16.96
CA ALA A 382 9.94 -19.20 -16.00
C ALA A 382 9.44 -18.55 -14.69
N GLU A 383 10.23 -17.67 -14.12
CA GLU A 383 9.91 -16.97 -12.86
C GLU A 383 8.73 -15.98 -13.03
N SER A 384 8.69 -15.23 -14.13
CA SER A 384 7.60 -14.32 -14.42
C SER A 384 6.26 -15.04 -14.58
N ARG A 385 6.28 -16.20 -15.27
CA ARG A 385 5.09 -17.04 -15.44
C ARG A 385 4.61 -17.57 -14.10
N LEU A 386 5.51 -18.10 -13.28
CA LEU A 386 5.16 -18.61 -11.96
C LEU A 386 4.62 -17.51 -11.05
N SER A 387 5.22 -16.32 -11.06
CA SER A 387 4.70 -15.17 -10.33
C SER A 387 3.27 -14.82 -10.75
N SER A 388 2.98 -14.75 -12.06
CA SER A 388 1.65 -14.46 -12.58
C SER A 388 0.63 -15.54 -12.19
N GLN A 389 1.02 -16.82 -12.25
CA GLN A 389 0.16 -17.94 -11.82
C GLN A 389 -0.19 -17.87 -10.34
N LEU A 390 0.80 -17.63 -9.48
CA LEU A 390 0.59 -17.51 -8.03
C LEU A 390 -0.27 -16.30 -7.65
N ARG A 391 -0.25 -15.24 -8.46
CA ARG A 391 -1.10 -14.05 -8.26
C ARG A 391 -2.48 -14.17 -8.91
N HIS A 392 -2.75 -15.25 -9.65
CA HIS A 392 -3.94 -15.37 -10.50
C HIS A 392 -4.06 -14.21 -11.50
N ASP A 393 -2.93 -13.73 -12.02
CA ASP A 393 -2.85 -12.63 -12.99
C ASP A 393 -2.84 -13.19 -14.41
N ASP A 394 -4.03 -13.44 -14.96
CA ASP A 394 -4.22 -13.97 -16.32
C ASP A 394 -3.69 -12.97 -17.38
N ILE A 395 -3.73 -11.67 -17.10
CA ILE A 395 -3.25 -10.64 -18.04
C ILE A 395 -1.73 -10.70 -18.09
N GLY A 396 -1.06 -10.69 -16.95
CA GLY A 396 0.39 -10.85 -16.85
C GLY A 396 0.86 -12.17 -17.47
N LEU A 397 0.13 -13.26 -17.24
CA LEU A 397 0.41 -14.56 -17.84
C LEU A 397 0.37 -14.52 -19.37
N ASN A 398 -0.64 -13.87 -19.96
CA ASN A 398 -0.75 -13.71 -21.41
C ASN A 398 0.37 -12.83 -21.99
N VAL A 399 0.73 -11.74 -21.28
CA VAL A 399 1.84 -10.86 -21.68
C VAL A 399 3.17 -11.61 -21.67
N ILE A 400 3.45 -12.38 -20.63
CA ILE A 400 4.72 -13.13 -20.53
C ILE A 400 4.83 -14.26 -21.55
N ASN A 401 3.73 -14.96 -21.85
CA ASN A 401 3.70 -15.99 -22.90
C ASN A 401 3.97 -15.37 -24.29
N ALA A 402 3.33 -14.26 -24.60
CA ALA A 402 3.58 -13.53 -25.85
C ALA A 402 5.03 -12.99 -25.90
N ALA A 403 5.58 -12.58 -24.76
CA ALA A 403 6.96 -12.15 -24.65
C ALA A 403 7.95 -13.28 -25.02
N GLU A 404 7.74 -14.47 -24.48
CA GLU A 404 8.57 -15.65 -24.76
C GLU A 404 8.48 -16.08 -26.24
N GLU A 405 7.25 -16.14 -26.80
CA GLU A 405 7.06 -16.41 -28.23
C GLU A 405 7.78 -15.40 -29.12
N GLY A 406 7.68 -14.11 -28.77
CA GLY A 406 8.39 -13.05 -29.47
C GLY A 406 9.89 -13.19 -29.37
N PHE A 407 10.41 -13.45 -28.17
CA PHE A 407 11.84 -13.65 -27.96
C PHE A 407 12.40 -14.81 -28.77
N ASN A 408 11.70 -15.93 -28.81
CA ASN A 408 12.08 -17.12 -29.57
C ASN A 408 12.06 -16.88 -31.09
N SER A 409 11.23 -15.94 -31.57
CA SER A 409 11.12 -15.61 -33.00
C SER A 409 12.13 -14.57 -33.49
N GLY A 410 12.57 -13.64 -32.65
CA GLY A 410 13.40 -12.50 -33.07
C GLY A 410 14.08 -11.74 -31.93
N GLY A 411 14.26 -12.35 -30.79
CA GLY A 411 14.96 -11.77 -29.63
C GLY A 411 14.17 -10.63 -28.97
N VAL A 412 14.90 -9.71 -28.31
CA VAL A 412 14.31 -8.68 -27.45
C VAL A 412 13.34 -7.75 -28.17
N ILE A 413 13.63 -7.38 -29.43
CA ILE A 413 12.74 -6.47 -30.18
C ILE A 413 11.41 -7.17 -30.47
N ALA A 414 11.45 -8.39 -31.02
CA ALA A 414 10.23 -9.15 -31.30
C ALA A 414 9.44 -9.49 -30.01
N MET A 415 10.15 -9.73 -28.89
CA MET A 415 9.55 -9.84 -27.58
C MET A 415 8.69 -8.61 -27.25
N ARG A 416 9.27 -7.40 -27.35
CA ARG A 416 8.57 -6.15 -27.02
C ARG A 416 7.43 -5.84 -28.02
N GLU A 417 7.62 -6.16 -29.28
CA GLU A 417 6.57 -6.00 -30.31
C GLU A 417 5.34 -6.86 -30.02
N ARG A 418 5.53 -8.09 -29.52
CA ARG A 418 4.42 -8.96 -29.15
C ARG A 418 3.76 -8.58 -27.81
N MET A 419 4.51 -8.06 -26.84
CA MET A 419 3.97 -7.59 -25.55
C MET A 419 3.09 -6.34 -25.73
N LEU A 420 3.49 -5.40 -26.59
CA LEU A 420 2.91 -4.07 -26.69
C LEU A 420 1.39 -4.03 -26.90
N PRO A 421 0.78 -4.79 -27.83
CA PRO A 421 -0.67 -4.77 -28.02
C PRO A 421 -1.43 -5.25 -26.78
N LEU A 422 -0.90 -6.26 -26.06
CA LEU A 422 -1.51 -6.79 -24.85
C LEU A 422 -1.38 -5.80 -23.66
N GLN A 423 -0.24 -5.14 -23.53
CA GLN A 423 -0.03 -4.11 -22.51
C GLN A 423 -0.95 -2.90 -22.74
N ARG A 424 -1.12 -2.47 -23.99
CA ARG A 424 -2.03 -1.39 -24.37
C ARG A 424 -3.48 -1.74 -24.10
N ASP A 425 -3.92 -2.93 -24.50
CA ASP A 425 -5.27 -3.41 -24.23
C ASP A 425 -5.55 -3.49 -22.71
N ALA A 426 -4.60 -3.99 -21.92
CA ALA A 426 -4.70 -3.99 -20.45
C ALA A 426 -4.80 -2.56 -19.90
N PHE A 427 -4.00 -1.62 -20.41
CA PHE A 427 -4.05 -0.22 -20.02
C PHE A 427 -5.42 0.42 -20.39
N GLU A 428 -5.93 0.19 -21.59
CA GLU A 428 -7.23 0.70 -22.04
C GLU A 428 -8.41 0.17 -21.22
N ARG A 429 -8.28 -1.06 -20.69
CA ARG A 429 -9.25 -1.64 -19.72
C ARG A 429 -9.07 -1.16 -18.27
N GLY A 430 -8.07 -0.35 -18.00
CA GLY A 430 -7.77 0.14 -16.65
C GLY A 430 -7.08 -0.89 -15.72
N THR A 431 -6.59 -2.01 -16.26
CA THR A 431 -5.89 -3.08 -15.54
C THR A 431 -4.40 -3.13 -15.81
N GLY A 432 -3.89 -2.28 -16.70
CA GLY A 432 -2.48 -2.17 -17.07
C GLY A 432 -1.88 -0.83 -16.68
N SER A 433 -0.55 -0.74 -16.81
CA SER A 433 0.26 0.43 -16.45
C SER A 433 0.67 1.22 -17.69
N ALA A 434 0.48 2.53 -17.68
CA ALA A 434 1.02 3.43 -18.69
C ALA A 434 2.56 3.44 -18.68
N TYR A 435 3.16 3.29 -17.48
CA TYR A 435 4.61 3.21 -17.33
C TYR A 435 5.20 2.01 -18.09
N ASP A 436 4.57 0.82 -18.02
CA ASP A 436 5.04 -0.38 -18.72
C ASP A 436 4.91 -0.26 -20.23
N VAL A 437 3.80 0.35 -20.70
CA VAL A 437 3.62 0.67 -22.13
C VAL A 437 4.69 1.65 -22.59
N ALA A 438 5.00 2.67 -21.78
CA ALA A 438 6.07 3.64 -22.10
C ALA A 438 7.44 2.98 -22.21
N ALA A 439 7.77 2.07 -21.27
CA ALA A 439 9.03 1.33 -21.28
C ALA A 439 9.17 0.49 -22.56
N THR A 440 8.09 -0.17 -22.97
CA THR A 440 8.07 -0.96 -24.21
C THR A 440 8.24 -0.08 -25.44
N TYR A 441 7.53 1.04 -25.57
CA TYR A 441 7.75 1.99 -26.66
C TYR A 441 9.16 2.57 -26.69
N SER A 442 9.73 2.84 -25.51
CA SER A 442 11.11 3.34 -25.42
C SER A 442 12.10 2.34 -26.02
N ILE A 443 12.02 1.07 -25.65
CA ILE A 443 12.90 0.02 -26.20
C ILE A 443 12.72 -0.14 -27.72
N LEU A 444 11.49 -0.04 -28.19
CA LEU A 444 11.17 -0.08 -29.64
C LEU A 444 11.58 1.19 -30.40
N GLY A 445 12.15 2.18 -29.71
CA GLY A 445 12.61 3.44 -30.33
C GLY A 445 11.51 4.45 -30.67
N ASN A 446 10.26 4.18 -30.30
CA ASN A 446 9.14 5.10 -30.51
C ASN A 446 9.07 6.13 -29.37
N LYS A 447 10.01 7.08 -29.39
CA LYS A 447 10.13 8.13 -28.39
C LYS A 447 8.85 8.97 -28.16
N PRO A 448 8.12 9.40 -29.22
CA PRO A 448 6.91 10.19 -29.04
C PRO A 448 5.85 9.47 -28.19
N GLU A 449 5.61 8.18 -28.48
CA GLU A 449 4.64 7.39 -27.73
C GLU A 449 5.16 7.07 -26.33
N ALA A 450 6.45 6.75 -26.16
CA ALA A 450 7.04 6.54 -24.85
C ALA A 450 6.82 7.77 -23.94
N LEU A 451 7.11 8.98 -24.44
CA LEU A 451 6.91 10.23 -23.69
C LEU A 451 5.44 10.54 -23.42
N ARG A 452 4.55 10.21 -24.36
CA ARG A 452 3.11 10.36 -24.18
C ARG A 452 2.60 9.48 -23.03
N TYR A 453 3.00 8.21 -23.01
CA TYR A 453 2.60 7.30 -21.94
C TYR A 453 3.29 7.61 -20.61
N LEU A 454 4.52 8.11 -20.59
CA LEU A 454 5.14 8.62 -19.35
C LEU A 454 4.38 9.81 -18.77
N GLN A 455 3.85 10.71 -19.61
CA GLN A 455 3.01 11.81 -19.12
C GLN A 455 1.72 11.27 -18.50
N ILE A 456 1.06 10.29 -19.14
CA ILE A 456 -0.13 9.66 -18.60
C ILE A 456 0.18 8.98 -17.26
N ALA A 457 1.31 8.27 -17.16
CA ALA A 457 1.76 7.66 -15.90
C ALA A 457 1.97 8.72 -14.80
N LEU A 458 2.52 9.89 -15.15
CA LEU A 458 2.71 11.01 -14.23
C LEU A 458 1.37 11.58 -13.74
N ASP A 459 0.42 11.77 -14.65
CA ASP A 459 -0.91 12.28 -14.34
C ASP A 459 -1.67 11.30 -13.43
N LYS A 460 -1.50 9.99 -13.65
CA LYS A 460 -2.07 8.90 -12.86
C LYS A 460 -1.28 8.58 -11.59
N ARG A 461 -0.13 9.21 -11.36
CA ARG A 461 0.77 8.97 -10.23
C ARG A 461 1.19 7.51 -10.08
N GLU A 462 1.50 6.86 -11.19
CA GLU A 462 1.92 5.46 -11.17
C GLU A 462 3.25 5.27 -10.43
N THR A 463 3.29 4.28 -9.55
CA THR A 463 4.43 4.01 -8.65
C THR A 463 5.73 3.65 -9.39
N GLY A 464 5.63 3.11 -10.60
CA GLY A 464 6.80 2.85 -11.46
C GLY A 464 7.67 4.09 -11.70
N LEU A 465 7.08 5.29 -11.69
CA LEU A 465 7.80 6.55 -11.87
C LEU A 465 8.80 6.86 -10.75
N LEU A 466 8.63 6.30 -9.54
CA LEU A 466 9.60 6.41 -8.45
C LEU A 466 10.95 5.78 -8.81
N TYR A 467 10.97 4.94 -9.82
CA TYR A 467 12.16 4.21 -10.29
C TYR A 467 12.62 4.62 -11.69
N ILE A 468 11.98 5.63 -12.31
CA ILE A 468 12.18 5.99 -13.73
C ILE A 468 13.64 6.29 -14.09
N THR A 469 14.37 7.00 -13.23
CA THR A 469 15.77 7.40 -13.47
C THR A 469 16.75 6.22 -13.43
N ARG A 470 16.31 5.08 -12.88
CA ARG A 470 17.12 3.85 -12.74
C ARG A 470 16.71 2.76 -13.71
N ASN A 471 15.57 2.92 -14.39
CA ASN A 471 15.09 1.92 -15.34
C ASN A 471 15.87 2.06 -16.67
N PRO A 472 16.71 1.06 -17.04
CA PRO A 472 17.51 1.12 -18.25
C PRO A 472 16.66 1.20 -19.53
N ASP A 473 15.40 0.83 -19.47
CA ASP A 473 14.48 0.88 -20.61
C ASP A 473 14.27 2.31 -21.13
N PHE A 474 14.57 3.33 -20.32
CA PHE A 474 14.46 4.75 -20.68
C PHE A 474 15.80 5.44 -21.02
N ASN A 475 16.91 4.70 -21.08
CA ASN A 475 18.23 5.29 -21.34
C ASN A 475 18.28 6.10 -22.63
N ASN A 476 17.53 5.71 -23.66
CA ASN A 476 17.45 6.42 -24.95
C ASN A 476 16.66 7.72 -24.89
N LEU A 477 15.95 8.00 -23.78
CA LEU A 477 15.18 9.22 -23.56
C LEU A 477 15.93 10.26 -22.72
N HIS A 478 17.04 9.94 -22.07
CA HIS A 478 17.74 10.83 -21.13
C HIS A 478 18.12 12.18 -21.75
N GLY A 479 18.39 12.25 -23.04
CA GLY A 479 18.69 13.49 -23.77
C GLY A 479 17.45 14.27 -24.25
N ASP A 480 16.23 13.75 -24.02
CA ASP A 480 15.00 14.40 -24.46
C ASP A 480 14.51 15.41 -23.42
N SER A 481 14.16 16.62 -23.87
CA SER A 481 13.73 17.71 -22.98
C SER A 481 12.45 17.40 -22.22
N LYS A 482 11.50 16.68 -22.84
CA LYS A 482 10.25 16.31 -22.20
C LYS A 482 10.45 15.21 -21.14
N TYR A 483 11.37 14.28 -21.40
CA TYR A 483 11.78 13.31 -20.38
C TYR A 483 12.42 13.99 -19.18
N GLN A 484 13.32 14.94 -19.43
CA GLN A 484 13.97 15.74 -18.37
C GLN A 484 12.96 16.58 -17.58
N GLU A 485 11.92 17.11 -18.25
CA GLU A 485 10.84 17.82 -17.57
C GLU A 485 10.05 16.88 -16.65
N ILE A 486 9.67 15.70 -17.12
CA ILE A 486 8.95 14.67 -16.34
C ILE A 486 9.79 14.27 -15.11
N THR A 487 11.06 13.91 -15.32
CA THR A 487 11.94 13.48 -14.20
C THR A 487 12.18 14.63 -13.21
N THR A 488 12.34 15.86 -13.68
CA THR A 488 12.46 17.05 -12.81
C THR A 488 11.20 17.28 -11.98
N GLN A 489 10.00 17.05 -12.53
CA GLN A 489 8.75 17.15 -11.76
C GLN A 489 8.69 16.10 -10.67
N ILE A 490 9.11 14.87 -10.96
CA ILE A 490 9.18 13.77 -10.00
C ILE A 490 10.19 14.12 -8.88
N ASP A 491 11.41 14.52 -9.24
CA ASP A 491 12.47 14.86 -8.30
C ASP A 491 12.09 16.03 -7.39
N ARG A 492 11.38 17.05 -7.90
CA ARG A 492 10.86 18.15 -7.07
C ARG A 492 9.90 17.66 -6.01
N LYS A 493 8.96 16.77 -6.38
CA LYS A 493 8.01 16.16 -5.44
C LYS A 493 8.74 15.31 -4.40
N LEU A 494 9.65 14.45 -4.84
CA LEU A 494 10.41 13.56 -3.96
C LEU A 494 11.45 14.28 -3.09
N SER A 495 11.89 15.49 -3.45
CA SER A 495 12.82 16.29 -2.62
C SER A 495 12.12 17.14 -1.57
N GLY A 496 10.79 17.16 -1.52
CA GLY A 496 10.02 18.00 -0.60
C GLY A 496 10.19 19.52 -0.83
N LYS A 497 10.80 19.91 -1.94
CA LYS A 497 10.93 21.32 -2.30
C LYS A 497 9.64 21.80 -2.92
N SER A 498 8.74 22.35 -2.09
CA SER A 498 7.57 23.07 -2.57
C SER A 498 8.01 24.25 -3.46
N GLN A 499 7.16 24.58 -4.45
CA GLN A 499 7.35 25.81 -5.22
C GLN A 499 7.36 27.00 -4.25
N SER A 500 8.53 27.59 -4.04
CA SER A 500 8.68 28.91 -3.43
C SER A 500 8.39 29.98 -4.48
#